data_358800a87bf1163e20b0f86bbd01ab71
#
_entry.id   358800a87bf1163e20b0f86bbd01ab71
#
_cell.length_a   1.000
_cell.length_b   1.000
_cell.length_c   1.000
_cell.angle_alpha   90.00
_cell.angle_beta   90.00
_cell.angle_gamma   90.00
#
_symmetry.space_group_name_H-M   'P 1'
#
loop_
_entity.id
_entity.type
_entity.pdbx_description
1 polymer ?
#
loop_
_entity_poly.entity_id
_entity_poly.type
_entity_poly.pdbx_seq_one_letter_code
_entity_poly.pdbx_strand_id
1 'polypeptide(L)'
;MANQSPEQKARDRIDLMLRNAGWAIQDKNKVNLSESLGVAVREYQTDVGLADYVLFVDRKPVGVIEAKKEEEGQRLIVAEDQSYGYAQAKLKYNLNEDPLPFVYESTGVLTRFTDYRDPKPRSRPIFYFHQPKTLLEWFEEETTLRGRLQEMPDLDEEGLRPAQIKAIKNLEASFKNNKPRALIQMATGAGKTYTACTFVYRLLKFAKAKRILFVVDTKNLGEQAEQEFIKYQPKDDNRKFTELYNVQRLTSSYIANDSQVCISTIQRLYSILKGEELDDSSEEDNPNESSYLWQKKEPMP
;
A
#
# COMPACT_ATOMS: atom_id res chain seq x y z
N MET A 1 -4.50 -29.04 26.01
CA MET A 1 -4.00 -27.89 25.25
C MET A 1 -3.95 -26.72 26.23
N ALA A 2 -2.77 -26.14 26.43
CA ALA A 2 -2.63 -25.02 27.36
C ALA A 2 -3.48 -23.84 26.87
N ASN A 3 -4.24 -23.24 27.78
CA ASN A 3 -5.09 -22.11 27.49
C ASN A 3 -4.20 -20.87 27.28
N GLN A 4 -3.76 -20.64 26.02
CA GLN A 4 -2.92 -19.47 25.68
C GLN A 4 -3.71 -18.18 25.89
N SER A 5 -3.06 -17.17 26.44
CA SER A 5 -3.66 -15.84 26.58
C SER A 5 -4.01 -15.24 25.20
N PRO A 6 -5.01 -14.36 25.09
CA PRO A 6 -5.35 -13.70 23.84
C PRO A 6 -4.16 -12.94 23.22
N GLU A 7 -3.31 -12.35 24.03
CA GLU A 7 -2.07 -11.68 23.60
C GLU A 7 -1.07 -12.66 22.98
N GLN A 8 -0.88 -13.84 23.59
CA GLN A 8 0.01 -14.85 23.04
C GLN A 8 -0.47 -15.37 21.69
N LYS A 9 -1.80 -15.56 21.53
CA LYS A 9 -2.38 -15.93 20.24
C LYS A 9 -2.17 -14.86 19.17
N ALA A 10 -2.30 -13.57 19.54
CA ALA A 10 -2.02 -12.47 18.63
C ALA A 10 -0.55 -12.49 18.18
N ARG A 11 0.39 -12.66 19.11
CA ARG A 11 1.83 -12.73 18.81
C ARG A 11 2.18 -13.92 17.92
N ASP A 12 1.61 -15.10 18.15
CA ASP A 12 1.85 -16.27 17.29
C ASP A 12 1.38 -16.06 15.84
N ARG A 13 0.24 -15.36 15.67
CA ARG A 13 -0.25 -14.96 14.33
C ARG A 13 0.64 -13.90 13.68
N ILE A 14 1.05 -12.88 14.43
CA ILE A 14 1.97 -11.84 13.96
C ILE A 14 3.28 -12.47 13.50
N ASP A 15 3.82 -13.42 14.25
CA ASP A 15 5.01 -14.17 13.89
C ASP A 15 4.87 -14.90 12.54
N LEU A 16 3.74 -15.58 12.33
CA LEU A 16 3.48 -16.25 11.07
C LEU A 16 3.39 -15.25 9.91
N MET A 17 2.68 -14.14 10.10
CA MET A 17 2.55 -13.08 9.09
C MET A 17 3.91 -12.45 8.75
N LEU A 18 4.77 -12.21 9.75
CA LEU A 18 6.11 -11.68 9.55
C LEU A 18 6.99 -12.65 8.78
N ARG A 19 6.99 -13.95 9.13
CA ARG A 19 7.74 -14.97 8.36
C ARG A 19 7.28 -15.04 6.90
N ASN A 20 5.97 -15.00 6.67
CA ASN A 20 5.41 -14.98 5.32
C ASN A 20 5.82 -13.72 4.53
N ALA A 21 6.07 -12.60 5.22
CA ALA A 21 6.59 -11.38 4.63
C ALA A 21 8.13 -11.35 4.49
N GLY A 22 8.83 -12.43 4.86
CA GLY A 22 10.29 -12.59 4.70
C GLY A 22 11.13 -12.04 5.86
N TRP A 23 10.55 -11.87 7.04
CA TRP A 23 11.27 -11.46 8.26
C TRP A 23 11.84 -12.68 9.00
N ALA A 24 13.10 -12.58 9.44
CA ALA A 24 13.67 -13.47 10.45
C ALA A 24 13.23 -12.99 11.84
N ILE A 25 12.65 -13.90 12.64
CA ILE A 25 12.15 -13.55 13.98
C ILE A 25 13.14 -14.05 15.02
N GLN A 26 13.52 -13.16 15.93
CA GLN A 26 14.48 -13.46 16.97
C GLN A 26 14.00 -12.98 18.34
N ASP A 27 14.50 -13.65 19.38
CA ASP A 27 14.27 -13.23 20.76
C ASP A 27 15.37 -12.27 21.21
N LYS A 28 15.02 -11.33 22.09
CA LYS A 28 15.94 -10.31 22.63
C LYS A 28 17.27 -10.84 23.20
N ASN A 29 17.33 -12.11 23.59
CA ASN A 29 18.51 -12.72 24.19
C ASN A 29 19.48 -13.35 23.17
N LYS A 30 19.08 -13.43 21.89
CA LYS A 30 19.84 -14.09 20.81
C LYS A 30 19.78 -13.28 19.52
N VAL A 31 20.08 -11.98 19.60
CA VAL A 31 19.97 -11.08 18.46
C VAL A 31 21.16 -11.25 17.53
N ASN A 32 20.90 -11.60 16.28
CA ASN A 32 21.84 -11.63 15.16
C ASN A 32 21.27 -10.86 13.98
N LEU A 33 21.55 -9.57 13.88
CA LEU A 33 21.04 -8.69 12.84
C LEU A 33 21.62 -8.99 11.45
N SER A 34 22.59 -9.89 11.34
CA SER A 34 23.20 -10.32 10.06
C SER A 34 22.58 -11.60 9.51
N GLU A 35 21.57 -12.17 10.17
CA GLU A 35 20.94 -13.43 9.74
C GLU A 35 20.14 -13.24 8.43
N SER A 36 19.48 -12.09 8.28
CA SER A 36 18.64 -11.78 7.13
C SER A 36 18.65 -10.27 6.85
N LEU A 37 18.20 -9.86 5.66
CA LEU A 37 17.96 -8.46 5.34
C LEU A 37 17.01 -7.81 6.35
N GLY A 38 15.97 -8.53 6.78
CA GLY A 38 14.99 -8.08 7.75
C GLY A 38 14.94 -8.97 8.97
N VAL A 39 15.17 -8.39 10.15
CA VAL A 39 15.09 -9.07 11.44
C VAL A 39 14.06 -8.39 12.33
N ALA A 40 13.10 -9.15 12.83
CA ALA A 40 12.11 -8.70 13.80
C ALA A 40 12.50 -9.28 15.20
N VAL A 41 12.87 -8.41 16.13
CA VAL A 41 13.30 -8.80 17.47
C VAL A 41 12.16 -8.61 18.45
N ARG A 42 11.74 -9.71 19.11
CA ARG A 42 10.65 -9.70 20.10
C ARG A 42 11.10 -9.09 21.42
N GLU A 43 10.15 -8.45 22.11
CA GLU A 43 10.31 -7.91 23.46
C GLU A 43 11.60 -7.08 23.61
N TYR A 44 11.87 -6.22 22.61
CA TYR A 44 13.09 -5.42 22.62
C TYR A 44 13.01 -4.31 23.67
N GLN A 45 14.07 -4.17 24.46
CA GLN A 45 14.11 -3.14 25.52
C GLN A 45 14.34 -1.76 24.93
N THR A 46 13.43 -0.83 25.26
CA THR A 46 13.54 0.60 24.96
C THR A 46 13.64 1.40 26.26
N ASP A 47 13.86 2.69 26.17
CA ASP A 47 13.89 3.59 27.33
C ASP A 47 12.48 3.83 27.93
N VAL A 48 11.42 3.59 27.16
CA VAL A 48 10.02 3.74 27.61
C VAL A 48 9.36 2.40 27.98
N GLY A 49 10.05 1.27 27.81
CA GLY A 49 9.54 -0.07 28.11
C GLY A 49 9.91 -1.12 27.08
N LEU A 50 9.23 -2.26 27.13
CA LEU A 50 9.42 -3.34 26.16
C LEU A 50 8.50 -3.10 24.96
N ALA A 51 9.09 -2.94 23.78
CA ALA A 51 8.35 -2.99 22.52
C ALA A 51 8.08 -4.46 22.15
N ASP A 52 6.87 -4.82 21.72
CA ASP A 52 6.55 -6.19 21.34
C ASP A 52 7.48 -6.71 20.24
N TYR A 53 7.74 -5.89 19.21
CA TYR A 53 8.77 -6.14 18.20
C TYR A 53 9.47 -4.84 17.80
N VAL A 54 10.78 -4.94 17.57
CA VAL A 54 11.54 -3.91 16.82
C VAL A 54 11.98 -4.51 15.50
N LEU A 55 11.77 -3.77 14.42
CA LEU A 55 12.11 -4.16 13.05
C LEU A 55 13.44 -3.56 12.65
N PHE A 56 14.36 -4.43 12.22
CA PHE A 56 15.67 -4.05 11.70
C PHE A 56 15.75 -4.43 10.23
N VAL A 57 16.20 -3.50 9.39
CA VAL A 57 16.49 -3.75 7.98
C VAL A 57 17.93 -3.33 7.70
N ASP A 58 18.70 -4.22 7.08
CA ASP A 58 20.14 -4.06 6.92
C ASP A 58 20.81 -3.59 8.23
N ARG A 59 20.45 -4.26 9.34
CA ARG A 59 20.96 -4.01 10.69
C ARG A 59 20.59 -2.66 11.31
N LYS A 60 19.84 -1.81 10.60
CA LYS A 60 19.36 -0.52 11.11
C LYS A 60 17.94 -0.68 11.65
N PRO A 61 17.63 -0.12 12.81
CA PRO A 61 16.26 -0.13 13.32
C PRO A 61 15.41 0.83 12.48
N VAL A 62 14.28 0.34 11.98
CA VAL A 62 13.41 1.11 11.07
C VAL A 62 11.98 1.24 11.58
N GLY A 63 11.56 0.39 12.50
CA GLY A 63 10.18 0.44 12.97
C GLY A 63 9.88 -0.45 14.16
N VAL A 64 8.64 -0.36 14.62
CA VAL A 64 8.10 -1.12 15.75
C VAL A 64 6.77 -1.76 15.39
N ILE A 65 6.44 -2.86 16.07
CA ILE A 65 5.11 -3.46 16.05
C ILE A 65 4.62 -3.55 17.48
N GLU A 66 3.42 -3.08 17.70
CA GLU A 66 2.66 -3.22 18.94
C GLU A 66 1.58 -4.28 18.75
N ALA A 67 1.63 -5.33 19.55
CA ALA A 67 0.65 -6.40 19.53
C ALA A 67 -0.54 -6.02 20.42
N LYS A 68 -1.75 -6.06 19.88
CA LYS A 68 -2.98 -5.75 20.59
C LYS A 68 -3.89 -6.98 20.66
N LYS A 69 -4.78 -7.03 21.66
CA LYS A 69 -5.81 -8.08 21.75
C LYS A 69 -6.78 -7.97 20.59
N GLU A 70 -7.32 -9.09 20.13
CA GLU A 70 -8.28 -9.13 19.01
C GLU A 70 -9.52 -8.27 19.30
N GLU A 71 -9.99 -8.24 20.55
CA GLU A 71 -11.11 -7.41 21.01
C GLU A 71 -10.87 -5.90 20.87
N GLU A 72 -9.60 -5.49 20.82
CA GLU A 72 -9.19 -4.09 20.64
C GLU A 72 -9.12 -3.68 19.16
N GLY A 73 -9.28 -4.63 18.22
CA GLY A 73 -9.15 -4.37 16.78
C GLY A 73 -10.01 -3.23 16.26
N GLN A 74 -11.22 -3.05 16.77
CA GLN A 74 -12.08 -1.92 16.43
C GLN A 74 -11.64 -0.60 17.07
N ARG A 75 -10.81 -0.64 18.12
CA ARG A 75 -10.28 0.52 18.85
C ARG A 75 -8.86 0.90 18.45
N LEU A 76 -8.25 0.20 17.49
CA LEU A 76 -6.89 0.51 17.00
C LEU A 76 -6.75 1.96 16.49
N ILE A 77 -7.85 2.59 16.12
CA ILE A 77 -7.86 4.01 15.71
C ILE A 77 -7.55 4.95 16.89
N VAL A 78 -7.82 4.53 18.14
CA VAL A 78 -7.63 5.33 19.36
C VAL A 78 -6.23 5.12 19.98
N ALA A 79 -5.53 4.05 19.58
CA ALA A 79 -4.22 3.67 20.13
C ALA A 79 -3.02 4.39 19.48
N GLU A 80 -3.26 5.34 18.57
CA GLU A 80 -2.20 6.09 17.86
C GLU A 80 -1.21 6.77 18.82
N ASP A 81 -1.68 7.25 19.99
CA ASP A 81 -0.81 7.93 20.96
C ASP A 81 0.23 7.01 21.61
N GLN A 82 -0.10 5.73 21.84
CA GLN A 82 0.84 4.77 22.46
C GLN A 82 1.92 4.34 21.48
N SER A 83 1.53 4.06 20.24
CA SER A 83 2.46 3.64 19.19
C SER A 83 3.42 4.77 18.79
N TYR A 84 2.96 6.03 18.89
CA TYR A 84 3.83 7.20 18.72
C TYR A 84 4.91 7.27 19.80
N GLY A 85 4.58 6.94 21.06
CA GLY A 85 5.56 6.85 22.15
C GLY A 85 6.69 5.87 21.84
N TYR A 86 6.37 4.69 21.29
CA TYR A 86 7.39 3.70 20.89
C TYR A 86 8.19 4.13 19.67
N ALA A 87 7.60 4.86 18.72
CA ALA A 87 8.34 5.41 17.59
C ALA A 87 9.41 6.43 18.02
N GLN A 88 9.12 7.20 19.08
CA GLN A 88 10.05 8.16 19.68
C GLN A 88 11.05 7.52 20.67
N ALA A 89 10.85 6.25 21.03
CA ALA A 89 11.67 5.57 22.03
C ALA A 89 13.10 5.36 21.56
N LYS A 90 14.04 5.53 22.48
CA LYS A 90 15.45 5.18 22.27
C LYS A 90 15.65 3.70 22.53
N LEU A 91 16.29 3.03 21.61
CA LEU A 91 16.62 1.62 21.74
C LEU A 91 17.80 1.44 22.67
N LYS A 92 17.70 0.54 23.65
CA LYS A 92 18.72 0.35 24.69
C LYS A 92 20.11 -0.02 24.13
N TYR A 93 20.16 -0.76 23.05
CA TYR A 93 21.39 -1.33 22.48
C TYR A 93 21.77 -0.74 21.13
N ASN A 94 20.95 0.11 20.56
CA ASN A 94 21.22 0.84 19.32
C ASN A 94 20.92 2.33 19.54
N LEU A 95 21.93 3.15 19.30
CA LEU A 95 21.77 4.59 19.33
C LEU A 95 21.05 5.00 18.02
N ASN A 96 19.73 4.97 18.02
CA ASN A 96 18.97 5.65 17.00
C ASN A 96 18.89 7.14 17.42
N GLU A 97 19.50 8.00 16.63
CA GLU A 97 19.40 9.46 16.83
C GLU A 97 18.03 9.97 16.39
N ASP A 98 17.41 9.29 15.42
CA ASP A 98 16.12 9.64 14.86
C ASP A 98 15.00 8.68 15.32
N PRO A 99 13.74 9.18 15.41
CA PRO A 99 12.58 8.36 15.68
C PRO A 99 12.41 7.24 14.64
N LEU A 100 11.87 6.11 15.06
CA LEU A 100 11.59 4.99 14.16
C LEU A 100 10.40 5.33 13.26
N PRO A 101 10.58 5.39 11.93
CA PRO A 101 9.56 5.91 11.03
C PRO A 101 8.36 4.98 10.86
N PHE A 102 8.54 3.66 10.95
CA PHE A 102 7.52 2.69 10.60
C PHE A 102 6.87 2.09 11.84
N VAL A 103 5.59 2.32 12.01
CA VAL A 103 4.84 1.81 13.15
C VAL A 103 3.69 0.93 12.70
N TYR A 104 3.61 -0.24 13.30
CA TYR A 104 2.53 -1.19 13.10
C TYR A 104 1.79 -1.44 14.41
N GLU A 105 0.48 -1.56 14.31
CA GLU A 105 -0.40 -2.03 15.36
C GLU A 105 -1.13 -3.25 14.82
N SER A 106 -1.04 -4.39 15.50
CA SER A 106 -1.61 -5.62 14.98
C SER A 106 -2.26 -6.46 16.06
N THR A 107 -3.44 -7.00 15.75
CA THR A 107 -4.08 -8.05 16.57
C THR A 107 -3.78 -9.46 16.03
N GLY A 108 -2.98 -9.57 14.96
CA GLY A 108 -2.80 -10.81 14.20
C GLY A 108 -3.96 -11.13 13.25
N VAL A 109 -5.04 -10.33 13.27
CA VAL A 109 -6.18 -10.39 12.33
C VAL A 109 -6.30 -9.07 11.58
N LEU A 110 -6.26 -7.97 12.30
CA LEU A 110 -6.24 -6.62 11.75
C LEU A 110 -4.86 -6.03 11.99
N THR A 111 -4.27 -5.48 10.95
CA THR A 111 -2.98 -4.78 11.02
C THR A 111 -3.15 -3.38 10.46
N ARG A 112 -2.60 -2.42 11.17
CA ARG A 112 -2.54 -1.01 10.75
C ARG A 112 -1.08 -0.60 10.65
N PHE A 113 -0.82 0.37 9.78
CA PHE A 113 0.50 0.89 9.49
C PHE A 113 0.50 2.41 9.44
N THR A 114 1.51 3.01 10.04
CA THR A 114 1.78 4.45 9.99
C THR A 114 3.22 4.68 9.56
N ASP A 115 3.45 5.55 8.58
CA ASP A 115 4.75 6.10 8.25
C ASP A 115 4.83 7.52 8.82
N TYR A 116 5.64 7.71 9.85
CA TYR A 116 5.78 9.01 10.54
C TYR A 116 6.62 10.04 9.77
N ARG A 117 7.21 9.66 8.65
CA ARG A 117 7.86 10.60 7.71
C ARG A 117 6.86 11.31 6.80
N ASP A 118 5.62 10.81 6.73
CA ASP A 118 4.56 11.48 5.98
C ASP A 118 4.30 12.89 6.54
N PRO A 119 4.04 13.90 5.71
CA PRO A 119 3.76 15.27 6.17
C PRO A 119 2.57 15.37 7.14
N LYS A 120 1.63 14.43 7.01
CA LYS A 120 0.50 14.23 7.93
C LYS A 120 0.37 12.73 8.16
N PRO A 121 1.10 12.16 9.12
CA PRO A 121 1.07 10.72 9.39
C PRO A 121 -0.36 10.27 9.68
N ARG A 122 -0.71 9.10 9.16
CA ARG A 122 -2.04 8.52 9.32
C ARG A 122 -1.97 7.02 9.35
N SER A 123 -2.55 6.43 10.39
CA SER A 123 -2.74 4.99 10.49
C SER A 123 -3.72 4.48 9.43
N ARG A 124 -3.33 3.43 8.71
CA ARG A 124 -4.11 2.83 7.63
C ARG A 124 -4.12 1.32 7.73
N PRO A 125 -5.24 0.65 7.44
CA PRO A 125 -5.29 -0.81 7.45
C PRO A 125 -4.42 -1.37 6.31
N ILE A 126 -3.74 -2.47 6.59
CA ILE A 126 -2.98 -3.26 5.63
C ILE A 126 -3.33 -4.74 5.80
N PHE A 127 -3.20 -5.53 4.74
CA PHE A 127 -3.48 -6.97 4.77
C PHE A 127 -2.28 -7.79 5.19
N TYR A 128 -1.06 -7.36 4.82
CA TYR A 128 0.19 -8.05 5.08
C TYR A 128 1.24 -7.07 5.58
N PHE A 129 2.16 -7.54 6.41
CA PHE A 129 3.35 -6.75 6.73
C PHE A 129 4.18 -6.49 5.48
N HIS A 130 4.76 -5.31 5.38
CA HIS A 130 5.66 -5.00 4.28
C HIS A 130 6.92 -5.87 4.35
N GLN A 131 7.43 -6.26 3.19
CA GLN A 131 8.68 -7.01 3.10
C GLN A 131 9.87 -6.13 3.55
N PRO A 132 10.94 -6.72 4.11
CA PRO A 132 12.14 -5.99 4.50
C PRO A 132 12.70 -5.11 3.39
N LYS A 133 12.75 -5.63 2.16
CA LYS A 133 13.21 -4.89 0.99
C LYS A 133 12.39 -3.64 0.73
N THR A 134 11.07 -3.72 0.86
CA THR A 134 10.17 -2.57 0.67
C THR A 134 10.43 -1.48 1.70
N LEU A 135 10.61 -1.87 2.98
CA LEU A 135 10.92 -0.90 4.03
C LEU A 135 12.32 -0.29 3.86
N LEU A 136 13.30 -1.07 3.38
CA LEU A 136 14.63 -0.54 3.06
C LEU A 136 14.55 0.53 1.98
N GLU A 137 13.89 0.21 0.85
CA GLU A 137 13.70 1.16 -0.25
C GLU A 137 13.02 2.45 0.21
N TRP A 138 11.99 2.33 1.05
CA TRP A 138 11.32 3.50 1.61
C TRP A 138 12.20 4.27 2.58
N PHE A 139 12.94 3.58 3.44
CA PHE A 139 13.82 4.20 4.43
C PHE A 139 14.95 5.02 3.78
N GLU A 140 15.42 4.59 2.61
CA GLU A 140 16.44 5.28 1.83
C GLU A 140 15.89 6.45 0.99
N GLU A 141 14.56 6.54 0.81
CA GLU A 141 13.95 7.67 0.11
C GLU A 141 13.96 8.94 1.01
N GLU A 142 14.45 10.06 0.49
CA GLU A 142 14.49 11.35 1.20
C GLU A 142 13.08 11.85 1.54
N THR A 143 12.11 11.61 0.64
CA THR A 143 10.72 12.04 0.79
C THR A 143 9.75 10.90 0.51
N THR A 144 8.68 10.82 1.31
CA THR A 144 7.63 9.82 1.09
C THR A 144 6.81 10.14 -0.17
N LEU A 145 6.08 9.15 -0.69
CA LEU A 145 5.11 9.39 -1.76
C LEU A 145 4.14 10.53 -1.42
N ARG A 146 3.70 10.62 -0.16
CA ARG A 146 2.78 11.69 0.29
C ARG A 146 3.44 13.05 0.35
N GLY A 147 4.73 13.12 0.68
CA GLY A 147 5.52 14.34 0.56
C GLY A 147 5.58 14.81 -0.90
N ARG A 148 5.95 13.92 -1.81
CA ARG A 148 5.99 14.24 -3.25
C ARG A 148 4.64 14.64 -3.85
N LEU A 149 3.54 14.08 -3.33
CA LEU A 149 2.19 14.50 -3.74
C LEU A 149 1.87 15.96 -3.35
N GLN A 150 2.50 16.50 -2.31
CA GLN A 150 2.34 17.91 -1.95
C GLN A 150 3.14 18.87 -2.85
N GLU A 151 4.21 18.36 -3.43
CA GLU A 151 5.18 19.11 -4.25
C GLU A 151 4.92 18.97 -5.76
N MET A 152 3.83 18.31 -6.16
CA MET A 152 3.48 18.17 -7.57
C MET A 152 3.32 19.54 -8.24
N PRO A 153 3.91 19.75 -9.44
CA PRO A 153 3.79 20.99 -10.18
C PRO A 153 2.34 21.24 -10.62
N ASP A 154 2.04 22.48 -10.90
CA ASP A 154 0.72 22.85 -11.42
C ASP A 154 0.39 22.08 -12.71
N LEU A 155 -0.91 21.85 -12.90
CA LEU A 155 -1.41 21.17 -14.10
C LEU A 155 -1.26 22.08 -15.31
N ASP A 156 -0.60 21.61 -16.34
CA ASP A 156 -0.71 22.20 -17.67
C ASP A 156 -2.13 21.92 -18.22
N GLU A 157 -2.89 22.97 -18.44
CA GLU A 157 -4.30 22.90 -18.85
C GLU A 157 -4.47 22.82 -20.36
N GLU A 158 -3.41 23.05 -21.14
CA GLU A 158 -3.50 23.08 -22.59
C GLU A 158 -4.08 21.77 -23.16
N GLY A 159 -5.09 21.89 -24.01
CA GLY A 159 -5.77 20.77 -24.66
C GLY A 159 -6.67 19.92 -23.75
N LEU A 160 -6.79 20.25 -22.46
CA LEU A 160 -7.74 19.62 -21.55
C LEU A 160 -9.10 20.32 -21.58
N ARG A 161 -10.16 19.55 -21.46
CA ARG A 161 -11.52 20.09 -21.31
C ARG A 161 -11.75 20.61 -19.88
N PRO A 162 -12.61 21.61 -19.66
CA PRO A 162 -12.86 22.18 -18.32
C PRO A 162 -13.21 21.12 -17.25
N ALA A 163 -13.99 20.09 -17.62
CA ALA A 163 -14.33 19.00 -16.70
C ALA A 163 -13.12 18.13 -16.31
N GLN A 164 -12.19 17.92 -17.23
CA GLN A 164 -10.95 17.17 -16.99
C GLN A 164 -10.00 17.96 -16.09
N ILE A 165 -9.82 19.26 -16.36
CA ILE A 165 -9.02 20.18 -15.54
C ILE A 165 -9.54 20.16 -14.10
N LYS A 166 -10.85 20.37 -13.92
CA LYS A 166 -11.48 20.36 -12.60
C LYS A 166 -11.28 19.02 -11.87
N ALA A 167 -11.44 17.89 -12.57
CA ALA A 167 -11.29 16.57 -11.99
C ALA A 167 -9.85 16.34 -11.49
N ILE A 168 -8.83 16.66 -12.30
CA ILE A 168 -7.43 16.46 -11.96
C ILE A 168 -7.03 17.37 -10.81
N LYS A 169 -7.31 18.68 -10.89
CA LYS A 169 -6.98 19.64 -9.83
C LYS A 169 -7.62 19.28 -8.49
N ASN A 170 -8.89 18.87 -8.49
CA ASN A 170 -9.58 18.48 -7.27
C ASN A 170 -9.00 17.18 -6.67
N LEU A 171 -8.60 16.21 -7.52
CA LEU A 171 -7.94 14.99 -7.08
C LEU A 171 -6.59 15.29 -6.44
N GLU A 172 -5.77 16.11 -7.09
CA GLU A 172 -4.46 16.50 -6.55
C GLU A 172 -4.57 17.31 -5.25
N ALA A 173 -5.54 18.22 -5.18
CA ALA A 173 -5.85 18.92 -3.93
C ALA A 173 -6.30 17.94 -2.82
N SER A 174 -7.04 16.89 -3.18
CA SER A 174 -7.43 15.83 -2.25
C SER A 174 -6.20 15.06 -1.72
N PHE A 175 -5.24 14.74 -2.58
CA PHE A 175 -3.97 14.11 -2.20
C PHE A 175 -3.14 15.01 -1.29
N LYS A 176 -2.98 16.30 -1.64
CA LYS A 176 -2.28 17.31 -0.80
C LYS A 176 -2.90 17.40 0.61
N ASN A 177 -4.21 17.20 0.73
CA ASN A 177 -4.92 17.16 2.00
C ASN A 177 -4.94 15.78 2.67
N ASN A 178 -4.12 14.85 2.20
CA ASN A 178 -4.00 13.48 2.74
C ASN A 178 -5.33 12.72 2.83
N LYS A 179 -6.25 12.97 1.89
CA LYS A 179 -7.52 12.22 1.83
C LYS A 179 -7.29 10.87 1.17
N PRO A 180 -7.72 9.75 1.79
CA PRO A 180 -7.44 8.40 1.29
C PRO A 180 -8.34 8.00 0.12
N ARG A 181 -9.43 8.72 -0.12
CA ARG A 181 -10.44 8.41 -1.14
C ARG A 181 -10.89 9.69 -1.81
N ALA A 182 -11.14 9.60 -3.13
CA ALA A 182 -11.73 10.66 -3.92
C ALA A 182 -12.77 10.05 -4.86
N LEU A 183 -13.86 10.78 -5.11
CA LEU A 183 -14.87 10.43 -6.09
C LEU A 183 -14.81 11.45 -7.23
N ILE A 184 -14.65 10.96 -8.46
CA ILE A 184 -14.69 11.77 -9.67
C ILE A 184 -15.91 11.34 -10.50
N GLN A 185 -16.90 12.20 -10.57
CA GLN A 185 -18.09 11.99 -11.40
C GLN A 185 -17.97 12.80 -12.70
N MET A 186 -18.00 12.10 -13.82
CA MET A 186 -17.93 12.70 -15.16
C MET A 186 -18.98 12.06 -16.08
N ALA A 187 -19.62 12.88 -16.92
CA ALA A 187 -20.60 12.41 -17.89
C ALA A 187 -19.97 11.45 -18.93
N THR A 188 -20.79 10.64 -19.58
CA THR A 188 -20.36 9.83 -20.72
C THR A 188 -19.86 10.75 -21.84
N GLY A 189 -18.75 10.37 -22.49
CA GLY A 189 -18.11 11.19 -23.53
C GLY A 189 -17.26 12.37 -23.01
N ALA A 190 -17.23 12.64 -21.70
CA ALA A 190 -16.39 13.72 -21.13
C ALA A 190 -14.88 13.41 -21.10
N GLY A 191 -14.47 12.22 -21.54
CA GLY A 191 -13.07 11.80 -21.59
C GLY A 191 -12.55 11.27 -20.26
N LYS A 192 -13.35 10.47 -19.53
CA LYS A 192 -12.96 9.86 -18.24
C LYS A 192 -11.63 9.12 -18.30
N THR A 193 -11.47 8.24 -19.29
CA THR A 193 -10.25 7.42 -19.43
C THR A 193 -9.03 8.28 -19.72
N TYR A 194 -9.16 9.26 -20.61
CA TYR A 194 -8.10 10.24 -20.88
C TYR A 194 -7.70 11.02 -19.63
N THR A 195 -8.68 11.47 -18.84
CA THR A 195 -8.44 12.11 -17.54
C THR A 195 -7.66 11.18 -16.61
N ALA A 196 -8.04 9.90 -16.57
CA ALA A 196 -7.33 8.90 -15.75
C ALA A 196 -5.89 8.70 -16.23
N CYS A 197 -5.64 8.57 -17.53
CA CYS A 197 -4.28 8.50 -18.09
C CYS A 197 -3.44 9.72 -17.70
N THR A 198 -4.04 10.92 -17.75
CA THR A 198 -3.34 12.17 -17.39
C THR A 198 -2.92 12.18 -15.94
N PHE A 199 -3.80 11.88 -14.99
CA PHE A 199 -3.39 11.90 -13.58
C PHE A 199 -2.48 10.71 -13.21
N VAL A 200 -2.65 9.53 -13.85
CA VAL A 200 -1.72 8.40 -13.69
C VAL A 200 -0.31 8.79 -14.16
N TYR A 201 -0.20 9.43 -15.33
CA TYR A 201 1.08 9.95 -15.82
C TYR A 201 1.72 10.91 -14.80
N ARG A 202 0.95 11.86 -14.31
CA ARG A 202 1.44 12.84 -13.33
C ARG A 202 1.89 12.20 -12.02
N LEU A 203 1.17 11.18 -11.54
CA LEU A 203 1.56 10.41 -10.35
C LEU A 203 2.89 9.66 -10.55
N LEU A 204 3.07 9.03 -11.71
CA LEU A 204 4.33 8.33 -12.03
C LEU A 204 5.49 9.31 -12.19
N LYS A 205 5.29 10.41 -12.94
CA LYS A 205 6.34 11.36 -13.26
C LYS A 205 6.76 12.22 -12.07
N PHE A 206 5.81 12.89 -11.44
CA PHE A 206 6.09 13.91 -10.42
C PHE A 206 6.06 13.35 -9.00
N ALA A 207 5.09 12.51 -8.66
CA ALA A 207 5.04 11.87 -7.36
C ALA A 207 5.91 10.61 -7.27
N LYS A 208 6.49 10.14 -8.39
CA LYS A 208 7.31 8.92 -8.49
C LYS A 208 6.61 7.70 -7.87
N ALA A 209 5.30 7.59 -8.12
CA ALA A 209 4.55 6.40 -7.74
C ALA A 209 5.15 5.18 -8.44
N LYS A 210 5.43 4.11 -7.70
CA LYS A 210 6.11 2.92 -8.25
C LYS A 210 5.16 2.02 -9.04
N ARG A 211 3.92 1.88 -8.54
CA ARG A 211 2.91 1.01 -9.16
C ARG A 211 1.51 1.56 -8.94
N ILE A 212 0.72 1.53 -9.99
CA ILE A 212 -0.69 1.97 -10.00
C ILE A 212 -1.55 0.79 -10.45
N LEU A 213 -2.56 0.46 -9.66
CA LEU A 213 -3.57 -0.52 -10.03
C LEU A 213 -4.80 0.22 -10.58
N PHE A 214 -5.11 -0.05 -11.84
CA PHE A 214 -6.26 0.48 -12.56
C PHE A 214 -7.34 -0.60 -12.63
N VAL A 215 -8.35 -0.52 -11.77
CA VAL A 215 -9.39 -1.54 -11.68
C VAL A 215 -10.60 -1.12 -12.51
N VAL A 216 -11.10 -2.04 -13.30
CA VAL A 216 -12.28 -1.89 -14.16
C VAL A 216 -13.33 -2.96 -13.85
N ASP A 217 -14.55 -2.70 -14.24
CA ASP A 217 -15.68 -3.60 -13.99
C ASP A 217 -15.70 -4.77 -14.97
N THR A 218 -15.40 -4.53 -16.26
CA THR A 218 -15.48 -5.53 -17.32
C THR A 218 -14.17 -5.65 -18.11
N LYS A 219 -13.98 -6.82 -18.78
CA LYS A 219 -12.86 -7.10 -19.66
C LYS A 219 -12.74 -6.06 -20.79
N ASN A 220 -13.86 -5.73 -21.43
CA ASN A 220 -13.94 -4.71 -22.48
C ASN A 220 -13.44 -3.33 -22.02
N LEU A 221 -13.80 -2.91 -20.80
CA LEU A 221 -13.29 -1.66 -20.22
C LEU A 221 -11.78 -1.73 -19.95
N GLY A 222 -11.27 -2.92 -19.59
CA GLY A 222 -9.84 -3.15 -19.44
C GLY A 222 -9.08 -2.98 -20.76
N GLU A 223 -9.61 -3.55 -21.85
CA GLU A 223 -9.05 -3.41 -23.18
C GLU A 223 -9.09 -1.96 -23.68
N GLN A 224 -10.20 -1.28 -23.47
CA GLN A 224 -10.33 0.14 -23.81
C GLN A 224 -9.34 1.00 -23.01
N ALA A 225 -9.17 0.74 -21.71
CA ALA A 225 -8.21 1.46 -20.88
C ALA A 225 -6.77 1.22 -21.37
N GLU A 226 -6.41 -0.02 -21.69
CA GLU A 226 -5.09 -0.35 -22.24
C GLU A 226 -4.83 0.42 -23.54
N GLN A 227 -5.78 0.42 -24.47
CA GLN A 227 -5.67 1.18 -25.72
C GLN A 227 -5.53 2.70 -25.52
N GLU A 228 -6.21 3.25 -24.51
CA GLU A 228 -6.06 4.67 -24.18
C GLU A 228 -4.65 4.96 -23.61
N PHE A 229 -4.09 4.11 -22.76
CA PHE A 229 -2.69 4.24 -22.30
C PHE A 229 -1.69 4.14 -23.47
N ILE A 230 -1.91 3.24 -24.43
CA ILE A 230 -1.06 3.08 -25.62
C ILE A 230 -1.09 4.34 -26.49
N LYS A 231 -2.26 4.99 -26.63
CA LYS A 231 -2.45 6.20 -27.46
C LYS A 231 -2.02 7.47 -26.73
N TYR A 232 -2.03 7.45 -25.39
CA TYR A 232 -1.79 8.65 -24.61
C TYR A 232 -0.36 9.17 -24.81
N GLN A 233 -0.27 10.44 -25.19
CA GLN A 233 0.98 11.18 -25.28
C GLN A 233 0.89 12.38 -24.32
N PRO A 234 1.77 12.46 -23.32
CA PRO A 234 1.82 13.62 -22.45
C PRO A 234 2.27 14.86 -23.20
N LYS A 235 1.84 16.03 -22.75
CA LYS A 235 2.17 17.31 -23.38
C LYS A 235 3.63 17.72 -23.21
N ASP A 236 4.21 17.34 -22.11
CA ASP A 236 5.58 17.68 -21.70
C ASP A 236 6.62 16.60 -22.05
N ASP A 237 6.23 15.62 -22.89
CA ASP A 237 7.14 14.59 -23.41
C ASP A 237 6.68 14.15 -24.82
N ASN A 238 7.62 14.06 -25.75
CA ASN A 238 7.32 13.64 -27.11
C ASN A 238 7.08 12.13 -27.26
N ARG A 239 7.37 11.35 -26.22
CA ARG A 239 7.15 9.89 -26.19
C ARG A 239 5.73 9.57 -25.77
N LYS A 240 5.23 8.45 -26.27
CA LYS A 240 3.95 7.90 -25.78
C LYS A 240 4.10 7.38 -24.36
N PHE A 241 3.00 7.25 -23.65
CA PHE A 241 2.98 6.73 -22.28
C PHE A 241 3.68 5.39 -22.15
N THR A 242 3.44 4.44 -23.08
CA THR A 242 4.02 3.10 -23.07
C THR A 242 5.50 3.05 -23.47
N GLU A 243 6.07 4.14 -23.98
CA GLU A 243 7.52 4.29 -24.18
C GLU A 243 8.22 4.78 -22.90
N LEU A 244 7.45 5.34 -21.95
CA LEU A 244 7.94 5.86 -20.69
C LEU A 244 7.72 4.87 -19.52
N TYR A 245 6.57 4.17 -19.53
CA TYR A 245 6.10 3.35 -18.43
C TYR A 245 5.50 2.04 -18.93
N ASN A 246 5.81 0.96 -18.23
CA ASN A 246 5.27 -0.35 -18.54
C ASN A 246 3.83 -0.50 -18.06
N VAL A 247 2.94 -0.76 -19.01
CA VAL A 247 1.51 -1.03 -18.78
C VAL A 247 1.26 -2.52 -18.99
N GLN A 248 0.64 -3.17 -18.02
CA GLN A 248 0.25 -4.58 -18.12
C GLN A 248 -1.24 -4.73 -17.83
N ARG A 249 -1.97 -5.29 -18.79
CA ARG A 249 -3.31 -5.81 -18.51
C ARG A 249 -3.17 -7.23 -17.95
N LEU A 250 -3.73 -7.46 -16.77
CA LEU A 250 -3.62 -8.74 -16.08
C LEU A 250 -4.63 -9.73 -16.68
N THR A 251 -4.12 -10.67 -17.45
CA THR A 251 -4.87 -11.81 -18.06
C THR A 251 -4.59 -13.12 -17.33
N SER A 252 -3.61 -13.15 -16.43
CA SER A 252 -3.23 -14.29 -15.61
C SER A 252 -2.85 -13.81 -14.20
N SER A 253 -2.45 -14.73 -13.32
CA SER A 253 -1.93 -14.41 -11.98
C SER A 253 -0.52 -13.78 -11.99
N TYR A 254 0.16 -13.76 -13.15
CA TYR A 254 1.49 -13.19 -13.27
C TYR A 254 1.46 -11.66 -13.35
N ILE A 255 2.17 -11.03 -12.43
CA ILE A 255 2.39 -9.57 -12.41
C ILE A 255 3.89 -9.32 -12.64
N ALA A 256 4.22 -8.64 -13.73
CA ALA A 256 5.60 -8.30 -14.04
C ALA A 256 6.18 -7.34 -12.99
N ASN A 257 7.44 -7.58 -12.60
CA ASN A 257 8.09 -6.78 -11.56
C ASN A 257 8.29 -5.31 -11.96
N ASP A 258 8.45 -5.04 -13.24
CA ASP A 258 8.68 -3.73 -13.84
C ASP A 258 7.38 -3.04 -14.32
N SER A 259 6.23 -3.67 -14.15
CA SER A 259 4.94 -3.06 -14.50
C SER A 259 4.61 -1.91 -13.55
N GLN A 260 4.48 -0.70 -14.09
CA GLN A 260 4.11 0.49 -13.33
C GLN A 260 2.61 0.76 -13.34
N VAL A 261 1.89 0.31 -14.37
CA VAL A 261 0.42 0.35 -14.41
C VAL A 261 -0.10 -1.05 -14.65
N CYS A 262 -0.87 -1.58 -13.69
CA CYS A 262 -1.56 -2.86 -13.82
C CYS A 262 -3.04 -2.60 -14.04
N ILE A 263 -3.60 -3.03 -15.16
CA ILE A 263 -5.03 -2.94 -15.47
C ILE A 263 -5.65 -4.30 -15.16
N SER A 264 -6.69 -4.35 -14.33
CA SER A 264 -7.33 -5.59 -13.91
C SER A 264 -8.84 -5.42 -13.81
N THR A 265 -9.57 -6.49 -14.07
CA THR A 265 -10.97 -6.59 -13.62
C THR A 265 -11.03 -6.92 -12.13
N ILE A 266 -12.18 -6.66 -11.51
CA ILE A 266 -12.41 -7.02 -10.10
C ILE A 266 -12.28 -8.53 -9.91
N GLN A 267 -12.85 -9.32 -10.85
CA GLN A 267 -12.82 -10.79 -10.81
C GLN A 267 -11.38 -11.31 -10.88
N ARG A 268 -10.59 -10.82 -11.83
CA ARG A 268 -9.17 -11.20 -11.97
C ARG A 268 -8.37 -10.84 -10.73
N LEU A 269 -8.53 -9.62 -10.23
CA LEU A 269 -7.84 -9.21 -9.00
C LEU A 269 -8.20 -10.12 -7.82
N TYR A 270 -9.47 -10.48 -7.68
CA TYR A 270 -9.93 -11.37 -6.62
C TYR A 270 -9.34 -12.79 -6.75
N SER A 271 -9.27 -13.34 -7.97
CA SER A 271 -8.66 -14.66 -8.21
C SER A 271 -7.16 -14.66 -7.87
N ILE A 272 -6.44 -13.60 -8.26
CA ILE A 272 -5.01 -13.42 -7.91
C ILE A 272 -4.80 -13.39 -6.39
N LEU A 273 -5.62 -12.63 -5.67
CA LEU A 273 -5.52 -12.51 -4.21
C LEU A 273 -5.84 -13.83 -3.48
N LYS A 274 -6.69 -14.68 -4.07
CA LYS A 274 -7.00 -16.00 -3.53
C LYS A 274 -6.00 -17.09 -3.94
N GLY A 275 -5.16 -16.84 -4.94
CA GLY A 275 -4.31 -17.86 -5.55
C GLY A 275 -5.09 -18.89 -6.38
N GLU A 276 -6.27 -18.50 -6.88
CA GLU A 276 -7.13 -19.32 -7.75
C GLU A 276 -6.87 -18.91 -9.22
N GLU A 277 -6.82 -19.89 -10.13
CA GLU A 277 -6.79 -19.58 -11.56
C GLU A 277 -8.21 -19.22 -12.03
N LEU A 278 -8.31 -18.11 -12.76
CA LEU A 278 -9.54 -17.69 -13.43
C LEU A 278 -9.38 -17.93 -14.93
N ASP A 279 -10.26 -18.71 -15.52
CA ASP A 279 -10.31 -18.91 -16.97
C ASP A 279 -10.77 -17.62 -17.65
N ASP A 280 -10.16 -17.25 -18.77
CA ASP A 280 -10.50 -16.06 -19.55
C ASP A 280 -11.97 -16.04 -20.03
N SER A 281 -12.57 -17.23 -20.21
CA SER A 281 -13.99 -17.38 -20.52
C SER A 281 -14.93 -17.06 -19.33
N SER A 282 -14.39 -17.06 -18.11
CA SER A 282 -15.13 -16.77 -16.87
C SER A 282 -15.08 -15.27 -16.50
N GLU A 283 -14.28 -14.46 -17.19
CA GLU A 283 -14.33 -13.00 -17.12
C GLU A 283 -15.49 -12.49 -17.99
N GLU A 284 -16.72 -12.68 -17.53
CA GLU A 284 -17.91 -12.30 -18.28
C GLU A 284 -18.05 -10.78 -18.44
N ASP A 285 -18.49 -10.37 -19.64
CA ASP A 285 -18.85 -8.98 -19.96
C ASP A 285 -20.16 -8.51 -19.30
N ASN A 286 -20.77 -9.32 -18.42
CA ASN A 286 -22.10 -9.06 -17.88
C ASN A 286 -22.05 -8.48 -16.45
N PRO A 287 -22.22 -7.15 -16.29
CA PRO A 287 -22.12 -6.48 -14.99
C PRO A 287 -23.24 -6.86 -14.00
N ASN A 288 -24.32 -7.51 -14.45
CA ASN A 288 -25.47 -7.82 -13.61
C ASN A 288 -25.28 -9.09 -12.75
N GLU A 289 -24.36 -10.01 -13.08
CA GLU A 289 -24.10 -11.19 -12.26
C GLU A 289 -23.02 -10.97 -11.19
N SER A 290 -22.04 -10.12 -11.45
CA SER A 290 -20.96 -9.81 -10.49
C SER A 290 -21.48 -9.12 -9.22
N SER A 291 -22.54 -8.31 -9.31
CA SER A 291 -23.12 -7.60 -8.16
C SER A 291 -23.79 -8.53 -7.14
N TYR A 292 -24.29 -9.70 -7.56
CA TYR A 292 -24.93 -10.66 -6.68
C TYR A 292 -23.96 -11.56 -5.89
N LEU A 293 -22.75 -11.77 -6.39
CA LEU A 293 -21.75 -12.61 -5.72
C LEU A 293 -21.15 -11.93 -4.48
N TRP A 294 -21.10 -10.59 -4.46
CA TRP A 294 -20.57 -9.81 -3.31
C TRP A 294 -21.52 -9.77 -2.13
N GLN A 295 -22.82 -9.96 -2.34
CA GLN A 295 -23.83 -9.91 -1.29
C GLN A 295 -23.99 -11.24 -0.52
N LYS A 296 -23.42 -12.35 -1.01
CA LYS A 296 -23.65 -13.71 -0.47
C LYS A 296 -22.44 -14.36 0.19
N LYS A 297 -21.27 -13.74 0.24
CA LYS A 297 -20.10 -14.37 0.88
C LYS A 297 -19.77 -13.67 2.20
N GLU A 298 -19.69 -14.49 3.24
CA GLU A 298 -19.23 -14.14 4.59
C GLU A 298 -17.86 -13.43 4.55
N PRO A 299 -17.55 -12.57 5.55
CA PRO A 299 -16.26 -11.93 5.62
C PRO A 299 -15.15 -12.97 5.61
N MET A 300 -14.11 -12.69 4.86
CA MET A 300 -12.92 -13.55 4.77
C MET A 300 -12.37 -13.84 6.18
N PRO A 301 -11.93 -15.08 6.42
CA PRO A 301 -11.36 -15.47 7.73
C PRO A 301 -10.07 -14.72 8.06
#